data_9fa0f5efd36b0137747c41853475ddc1
#
_entry.id   9fa0f5efd36b0137747c41853475ddc1
#
_cell.length_a   1.000
_cell.length_b   1.000
_cell.length_c   1.000
_cell.angle_alpha   90.00
_cell.angle_beta   90.00
_cell.angle_gamma   90.00
#
_symmetry.space_group_name_H-M   'P 1'
#
loop_
_entity.id
_entity.type
_entity.pdbx_description
1 polymer ?
#
loop_
_entity_poly.entity_id
_entity_poly.type
_entity_poly.pdbx_seq_one_letter_code
_entity_poly.pdbx_strand_id
1 'polypeptide(L)'
;MKRDLERLARLGVNAIRLEETGSGAEGQDSSEVRTFYSLCRKRGFLTGDLWIRPENLPVYRGLSGETAEDALLSANGRTLTERYYYYQAKWSSEPVLYPALSTLHRQKNGLVSLTIYSNQKKVVLYVEGVLFLFQSAASSDPEFIFEDIPVAKLPLHLAAEAGNLSISLTVTKL
;
A
#
# COMPACT_ATOMS: atom_id res chain seq x y z
N MET A 1 13.46 11.74 7.92
CA MET A 1 13.90 12.23 6.60
C MET A 1 14.65 11.17 5.77
N LYS A 2 15.89 10.74 6.11
CA LYS A 2 16.62 9.71 5.30
C LYS A 2 15.83 8.41 5.16
N ARG A 3 15.31 7.88 6.28
CA ARG A 3 14.48 6.67 6.31
C ARG A 3 13.21 6.77 5.46
N ASP A 4 12.61 7.95 5.41
CA ASP A 4 11.38 8.18 4.63
C ASP A 4 11.68 8.16 3.13
N LEU A 5 12.80 8.76 2.70
CA LEU A 5 13.24 8.70 1.31
C LEU A 5 13.59 7.27 0.86
N GLU A 6 14.16 6.44 1.75
CA GLU A 6 14.42 5.03 1.48
C GLU A 6 13.12 4.24 1.30
N ARG A 7 12.10 4.52 2.13
CA ARG A 7 10.78 3.91 1.98
C ARG A 7 10.11 4.29 0.66
N LEU A 8 10.18 5.58 0.29
CA LEU A 8 9.62 6.07 -0.98
C LEU A 8 10.33 5.46 -2.19
N ALA A 9 11.66 5.29 -2.12
CA ALA A 9 12.42 4.63 -3.18
C ALA A 9 11.99 3.15 -3.34
N ARG A 10 11.82 2.41 -2.24
CA ARG A 10 11.33 1.02 -2.27
C ARG A 10 9.90 0.91 -2.81
N LEU A 11 9.09 1.94 -2.58
CA LEU A 11 7.75 2.04 -3.11
C LEU A 11 7.71 2.22 -4.64
N GLY A 12 8.85 2.58 -5.26
CA GLY A 12 8.91 2.91 -6.68
C GLY A 12 8.64 4.37 -7.00
N VAL A 13 8.57 5.24 -6.00
CA VAL A 13 8.40 6.68 -6.18
C VAL A 13 9.62 7.27 -6.86
N ASN A 14 9.42 8.05 -7.90
CA ASN A 14 10.47 8.73 -8.65
C ASN A 14 10.39 10.26 -8.59
N ALA A 15 9.29 10.81 -8.07
CA ALA A 15 9.08 12.24 -7.93
C ALA A 15 8.48 12.59 -6.57
N ILE A 16 8.90 13.69 -5.97
CA ILE A 16 8.42 14.16 -4.67
C ILE A 16 8.06 15.63 -4.76
N ARG A 17 6.87 15.95 -4.28
CA ARG A 17 6.38 17.31 -4.07
C ARG A 17 6.15 17.53 -2.58
N LEU A 18 6.51 18.70 -2.07
CA LEU A 18 6.05 19.20 -0.78
C LEU A 18 4.79 20.04 -0.99
N GLU A 19 3.72 19.72 -0.26
CA GLU A 19 2.58 20.62 -0.16
C GLU A 19 2.84 21.58 1.00
N GLU A 20 2.75 22.87 0.72
CA GLU A 20 2.79 23.91 1.76
C GLU A 20 1.44 23.90 2.49
N THR A 21 1.45 23.49 3.73
CA THR A 21 0.29 23.54 4.61
C THR A 21 0.33 24.86 5.39
N GLY A 22 -0.36 25.86 4.90
CA GLY A 22 -0.54 27.10 5.64
C GLY A 22 -0.98 28.24 4.75
N SER A 23 -2.08 28.86 5.11
CA SER A 23 -2.54 30.14 4.61
C SER A 23 -1.57 31.23 5.04
N GLY A 24 -0.56 31.45 4.26
CA GLY A 24 0.38 32.52 4.62
C GLY A 24 1.58 32.56 3.72
N ALA A 25 1.38 33.24 2.63
CA ALA A 25 2.35 34.11 2.01
C ALA A 25 3.72 33.54 1.57
N GLU A 26 3.95 33.78 0.31
CA GLU A 26 5.22 34.29 -0.20
C GLU A 26 6.50 33.63 0.37
N GLY A 27 6.99 32.65 -0.37
CA GLY A 27 8.44 32.47 -0.43
C GLY A 27 9.13 31.93 0.81
N GLN A 28 8.62 30.90 1.47
CA GLN A 28 9.47 30.16 2.41
C GLN A 28 10.39 29.20 1.65
N ASP A 29 11.39 29.79 1.03
CA ASP A 29 12.61 29.12 0.64
C ASP A 29 13.43 28.84 1.92
N SER A 30 12.83 28.07 2.84
CA SER A 30 13.48 27.74 4.09
C SER A 30 14.72 26.88 3.81
N SER A 31 15.77 27.06 4.57
CA SER A 31 17.00 26.24 4.47
C SER A 31 16.69 24.75 4.59
N GLU A 32 15.61 24.40 5.28
CA GLU A 32 15.13 23.05 5.47
C GLU A 32 14.54 22.46 4.18
N VAL A 33 13.73 23.22 3.45
CA VAL A 33 13.16 22.83 2.14
C VAL A 33 14.27 22.62 1.12
N ARG A 34 15.23 23.53 1.04
CA ARG A 34 16.39 23.38 0.16
C ARG A 34 17.21 22.13 0.51
N THR A 35 17.45 21.91 1.80
CA THR A 35 18.15 20.71 2.28
C THR A 35 17.41 19.45 1.92
N PHE A 36 16.08 19.42 2.09
CA PHE A 36 15.23 18.30 1.73
C PHE A 36 15.30 18.00 0.23
N TYR A 37 15.08 18.98 -0.63
CA TYR A 37 15.19 18.80 -2.08
C TYR A 37 16.59 18.39 -2.53
N SER A 38 17.65 18.90 -1.90
CA SER A 38 19.01 18.44 -2.15
C SER A 38 19.19 16.95 -1.83
N LEU A 39 18.62 16.47 -0.72
CA LEU A 39 18.63 15.05 -0.36
C LEU A 39 17.81 14.19 -1.34
N CYS A 40 16.67 14.68 -1.81
CA CYS A 40 15.84 14.01 -2.82
C CYS A 40 16.64 13.83 -4.11
N ARG A 41 17.21 14.91 -4.66
CA ARG A 41 18.00 14.86 -5.90
C ARG A 41 19.21 13.92 -5.80
N LYS A 42 19.92 13.93 -4.66
CA LYS A 42 21.04 12.99 -4.42
C LYS A 42 20.64 11.52 -4.46
N ARG A 43 19.34 11.22 -4.31
CA ARG A 43 18.76 9.87 -4.39
C ARG A 43 18.02 9.59 -5.69
N GLY A 44 18.11 10.49 -6.66
CA GLY A 44 17.49 10.32 -7.97
C GLY A 44 16.02 10.69 -8.07
N PHE A 45 15.43 11.29 -7.01
CA PHE A 45 14.06 11.79 -7.10
C PHE A 45 13.99 13.08 -7.91
N LEU A 46 12.98 13.18 -8.75
CA LEU A 46 12.57 14.44 -9.35
C LEU A 46 11.92 15.31 -8.28
N THR A 47 12.27 16.59 -8.28
CA THR A 47 11.70 17.59 -7.36
C THR A 47 11.30 18.82 -8.14
N GLY A 48 10.19 19.44 -7.79
CA GLY A 48 9.73 20.67 -8.43
C GLY A 48 8.27 20.97 -8.17
N ASP A 49 7.82 22.12 -8.64
CA ASP A 49 6.43 22.52 -8.61
C ASP A 49 5.70 21.86 -9.78
N LEU A 50 5.20 20.67 -9.56
CA LEU A 50 4.33 19.99 -10.51
C LEU A 50 2.95 20.64 -10.45
N TRP A 51 2.63 21.49 -11.42
CA TRP A 51 1.34 22.18 -11.56
C TRP A 51 0.17 21.24 -11.91
N ILE A 52 0.48 20.04 -12.38
CA ILE A 52 -0.54 19.02 -12.64
C ILE A 52 -0.69 18.20 -11.38
N ARG A 53 -1.78 18.40 -10.66
CA ARG A 53 -2.21 17.49 -9.59
C ARG A 53 -2.96 16.34 -10.26
N PRO A 54 -2.35 15.17 -10.46
CA PRO A 54 -3.14 14.00 -10.83
C PRO A 54 -4.09 13.75 -9.66
N GLU A 55 -5.38 13.71 -9.95
CA GLU A 55 -6.37 13.23 -9.01
C GLU A 55 -5.90 11.85 -8.54
N ASN A 56 -5.88 11.61 -7.24
CA ASN A 56 -5.48 10.34 -6.61
C ASN A 56 -3.98 10.06 -6.38
N LEU A 57 -3.14 11.06 -6.19
CA LEU A 57 -1.81 10.81 -5.63
C LEU A 57 -1.90 10.48 -4.13
N PRO A 58 -1.22 9.43 -3.67
CA PRO A 58 -1.19 9.11 -2.25
C PRO A 58 -0.44 10.18 -1.47
N VAL A 59 -0.95 10.50 -0.30
CA VAL A 59 -0.27 11.35 0.67
C VAL A 59 0.67 10.48 1.49
N TYR A 60 1.95 10.81 1.53
CA TYR A 60 2.93 10.01 2.27
C TYR A 60 2.67 10.05 3.78
N ARG A 61 2.31 11.21 4.29
CA ARG A 61 1.91 11.41 5.69
C ARG A 61 0.65 12.24 5.73
N GLY A 62 -0.41 11.69 6.29
CA GLY A 62 -1.61 12.47 6.59
C GLY A 62 -1.24 13.59 7.57
N LEU A 63 -1.54 14.83 7.21
CA LEU A 63 -1.57 15.93 8.12
C LEU A 63 -2.83 15.82 8.98
N SER A 64 -2.82 16.47 10.15
CA SER A 64 -3.97 16.48 11.04
C SER A 64 -5.22 16.95 10.30
N GLY A 65 -6.16 16.04 10.03
CA GLY A 65 -7.42 16.30 9.32
C GLY A 65 -7.66 15.48 8.06
N GLU A 66 -6.64 14.85 7.48
CA GLU A 66 -6.82 13.87 6.41
C GLU A 66 -7.13 12.50 7.01
N THR A 67 -8.09 11.80 6.42
CA THR A 67 -8.46 10.46 6.88
C THR A 67 -7.25 9.54 6.79
N ALA A 68 -6.98 8.79 7.82
CA ALA A 68 -5.85 7.84 7.90
C ALA A 68 -5.87 6.79 6.75
N GLU A 69 -6.99 6.69 6.05
CA GLU A 69 -7.22 5.74 4.95
C GLU A 69 -6.41 6.08 3.70
N ASP A 70 -6.13 7.35 3.44
CA ASP A 70 -5.38 7.78 2.25
C ASP A 70 -3.88 7.90 2.46
N ALA A 71 -3.43 7.86 3.71
CA ALA A 71 -2.02 8.01 4.04
C ALA A 71 -1.23 6.71 3.85
N LEU A 72 0.00 6.80 3.35
CA LEU A 72 0.92 5.66 3.23
C LEU A 72 1.51 5.25 4.58
N LEU A 73 1.52 6.16 5.55
CA LEU A 73 1.95 5.92 6.92
C LEU A 73 0.82 6.23 7.90
N SER A 74 0.75 5.44 8.96
CA SER A 74 -0.09 5.76 10.11
C SER A 74 0.25 7.14 10.69
N ALA A 75 -0.70 7.76 11.39
CA ALA A 75 -0.56 9.10 11.98
C ALA A 75 0.71 9.27 12.84
N ASN A 76 1.17 8.19 13.51
CA ASN A 76 2.43 8.20 14.27
C ASN A 76 3.69 8.11 13.39
N GLY A 77 3.56 7.97 12.07
CA GLY A 77 4.64 7.85 11.10
C GLY A 77 5.51 6.59 11.24
N ARG A 78 5.06 5.60 12.01
CA ARG A 78 5.85 4.39 12.31
C ARG A 78 5.42 3.17 11.51
N THR A 79 4.12 3.00 11.30
CA THR A 79 3.53 1.83 10.66
C THR A 79 3.16 2.14 9.22
N LEU A 80 3.46 1.24 8.31
CA LEU A 80 3.00 1.29 6.93
C LEU A 80 1.52 0.90 6.90
N THR A 81 0.72 1.60 6.12
CA THR A 81 -0.70 1.30 5.92
C THR A 81 -0.88 0.27 4.80
N GLU A 82 -2.08 -0.27 4.64
CA GLU A 82 -2.40 -1.14 3.50
C GLU A 82 -2.27 -0.40 2.17
N ARG A 83 -2.55 0.92 2.16
CA ARG A 83 -2.34 1.80 1.01
C ARG A 83 -0.89 1.80 0.53
N TYR A 84 0.08 1.74 1.44
CA TYR A 84 1.49 1.60 1.08
C TYR A 84 1.73 0.33 0.27
N TYR A 85 1.21 -0.81 0.71
CA TYR A 85 1.41 -2.09 0.03
C TYR A 85 0.69 -2.18 -1.30
N TYR A 86 -0.48 -1.54 -1.44
CA TYR A 86 -1.14 -1.36 -2.73
C TYR A 86 -0.24 -0.66 -3.74
N TYR A 87 0.32 0.52 -3.35
CA TYR A 87 1.20 1.26 -4.25
C TYR A 87 2.55 0.56 -4.46
N GLN A 88 3.07 -0.15 -3.46
CA GLN A 88 4.26 -0.97 -3.63
C GLN A 88 4.03 -2.06 -4.67
N ALA A 89 2.89 -2.74 -4.64
CA ALA A 89 2.54 -3.72 -5.65
C ALA A 89 2.32 -3.09 -7.04
N LYS A 90 1.88 -1.83 -7.08
CA LYS A 90 1.63 -1.12 -8.34
C LYS A 90 2.88 -0.54 -9.01
N TRP A 91 3.85 -0.07 -8.22
CA TRP A 91 4.98 0.72 -8.73
C TRP A 91 6.34 0.07 -8.54
N SER A 92 6.50 -0.82 -7.57
CA SER A 92 7.78 -1.45 -7.29
C SER A 92 8.06 -2.64 -8.20
N SER A 93 9.32 -2.83 -8.54
CA SER A 93 9.80 -4.07 -9.17
C SER A 93 10.12 -5.18 -8.15
N GLU A 94 10.19 -4.85 -6.86
CA GLU A 94 10.37 -5.84 -5.80
C GLU A 94 9.12 -6.71 -5.69
N PRO A 95 9.24 -8.04 -5.52
CA PRO A 95 8.08 -8.92 -5.34
C PRO A 95 7.23 -8.52 -4.13
N VAL A 96 5.92 -8.42 -4.31
CA VAL A 96 4.96 -8.05 -3.27
C VAL A 96 3.85 -9.10 -3.17
N LEU A 97 3.51 -9.46 -1.94
CA LEU A 97 2.34 -10.26 -1.58
C LEU A 97 1.84 -9.78 -0.23
N TYR A 98 0.70 -9.11 -0.22
CA TYR A 98 0.15 -8.50 1.00
C TYR A 98 -1.36 -8.67 1.10
N PRO A 99 -1.89 -9.32 2.14
CA PRO A 99 -3.33 -9.43 2.37
C PRO A 99 -3.87 -8.14 2.99
N ALA A 100 -4.82 -7.52 2.33
CA ALA A 100 -5.49 -6.33 2.81
C ALA A 100 -6.58 -6.71 3.83
N LEU A 101 -6.21 -6.76 5.10
CA LEU A 101 -7.10 -7.24 6.16
C LEU A 101 -8.33 -6.35 6.38
N SER A 102 -8.27 -5.07 6.00
CA SER A 102 -9.44 -4.18 6.02
C SER A 102 -10.54 -4.64 5.06
N THR A 103 -10.18 -5.41 4.03
CA THR A 103 -11.14 -5.98 3.06
C THR A 103 -11.71 -7.33 3.49
N LEU A 104 -11.18 -7.90 4.58
CA LEU A 104 -11.64 -9.17 5.11
C LEU A 104 -12.99 -8.97 5.84
N HIS A 105 -14.06 -9.34 5.21
CA HIS A 105 -15.39 -9.18 5.78
C HIS A 105 -16.31 -10.35 5.44
N ARG A 106 -17.26 -10.62 6.34
CA ARG A 106 -18.29 -11.62 6.14
C ARG A 106 -19.39 -11.06 5.22
N GLN A 107 -19.68 -11.79 4.18
CA GLN A 107 -20.76 -11.51 3.25
C GLN A 107 -22.13 -11.96 3.84
N LYS A 108 -23.23 -11.49 3.22
CA LYS A 108 -24.61 -11.86 3.66
C LYS A 108 -24.89 -13.36 3.60
N ASN A 109 -24.24 -14.10 2.72
CA ASN A 109 -24.35 -15.56 2.57
C ASN A 109 -23.50 -16.35 3.60
N GLY A 110 -22.80 -15.64 4.51
CA GLY A 110 -21.95 -16.25 5.53
C GLY A 110 -20.53 -16.58 5.07
N LEU A 111 -20.23 -16.40 3.79
CA LEU A 111 -18.90 -16.55 3.22
C LEU A 111 -18.05 -15.29 3.46
N VAL A 112 -16.78 -15.35 3.16
CA VAL A 112 -15.84 -14.24 3.41
C VAL A 112 -15.19 -13.81 2.10
N SER A 113 -14.89 -12.53 1.98
CA SER A 113 -14.04 -11.99 0.92
C SER A 113 -12.73 -11.48 1.48
N LEU A 114 -11.67 -11.52 0.65
CA LEU A 114 -10.34 -11.00 0.97
C LEU A 114 -9.68 -10.48 -0.31
N THR A 115 -9.12 -9.28 -0.24
CA THR A 115 -8.26 -8.75 -1.29
C THR A 115 -6.79 -8.98 -0.92
N ILE A 116 -6.00 -9.38 -1.91
CA ILE A 116 -4.55 -9.55 -1.78
C ILE A 116 -3.87 -8.63 -2.80
N TYR A 117 -2.96 -7.78 -2.35
CA TYR A 117 -2.14 -6.94 -3.23
C TYR A 117 -0.90 -7.69 -3.66
N SER A 118 -0.65 -7.76 -4.97
CA SER A 118 0.53 -8.41 -5.52
C SER A 118 0.89 -7.85 -6.89
N ASN A 119 2.19 -7.79 -7.19
CA ASN A 119 2.71 -7.52 -8.53
C ASN A 119 3.10 -8.81 -9.27
N GLN A 120 2.75 -9.96 -8.72
CA GLN A 120 3.01 -11.25 -9.34
C GLN A 120 1.91 -11.60 -10.35
N LYS A 121 2.24 -12.42 -11.35
CA LYS A 121 1.30 -12.82 -12.41
C LYS A 121 0.17 -13.70 -11.90
N LYS A 122 0.37 -14.38 -10.78
CA LYS A 122 -0.58 -15.35 -10.23
C LYS A 122 -0.50 -15.32 -8.70
N VAL A 123 -1.66 -15.36 -8.06
CA VAL A 123 -1.81 -15.54 -6.61
C VAL A 123 -2.66 -16.79 -6.36
N VAL A 124 -2.21 -17.62 -5.46
CA VAL A 124 -2.90 -18.85 -5.01
C VAL A 124 -3.34 -18.66 -3.58
N LEU A 125 -4.59 -18.96 -3.26
CA LEU A 125 -5.15 -18.93 -1.91
C LEU A 125 -5.45 -20.33 -1.42
N TYR A 126 -5.04 -20.63 -0.21
CA TYR A 126 -5.35 -21.85 0.53
C TYR A 126 -6.23 -21.53 1.73
N VAL A 127 -7.20 -22.38 1.99
CA VAL A 127 -8.09 -22.30 3.15
C VAL A 127 -7.94 -23.59 3.96
N GLU A 128 -7.60 -23.49 5.23
CA GLU A 128 -7.33 -24.63 6.11
C GLU A 128 -6.31 -25.63 5.52
N GLY A 129 -5.30 -25.11 4.82
CA GLY A 129 -4.25 -25.90 4.16
C GLY A 129 -4.66 -26.55 2.82
N VAL A 130 -5.89 -26.35 2.38
CA VAL A 130 -6.41 -26.87 1.10
C VAL A 130 -6.42 -25.76 0.06
N LEU A 131 -5.99 -26.06 -1.17
CA LEU A 131 -6.10 -25.15 -2.29
C LEU A 131 -7.56 -24.71 -2.47
N PHE A 132 -7.82 -23.42 -2.31
CA PHE A 132 -9.14 -22.86 -2.53
C PHE A 132 -9.31 -22.37 -3.96
N LEU A 133 -8.49 -21.40 -4.37
CA LEU A 133 -8.58 -20.78 -5.68
C LEU A 133 -7.22 -20.19 -6.07
N PHE A 134 -6.98 -20.06 -7.36
CA PHE A 134 -5.93 -19.19 -7.88
C PHE A 134 -6.52 -18.13 -8.81
N GLN A 135 -5.88 -16.99 -8.85
CA GLN A 135 -6.19 -15.91 -9.78
C GLN A 135 -4.94 -15.51 -10.55
N SER A 136 -5.14 -15.17 -11.82
CA SER A 136 -4.11 -14.59 -12.67
C SER A 136 -4.37 -13.10 -12.85
N ALA A 137 -3.30 -12.28 -12.88
CA ALA A 137 -3.42 -10.86 -13.10
C ALA A 137 -4.15 -10.59 -14.43
N ALA A 138 -5.29 -9.93 -14.35
CA ALA A 138 -6.11 -9.58 -15.51
C ALA A 138 -5.76 -8.22 -16.09
N SER A 139 -5.09 -7.37 -15.30
CA SER A 139 -4.76 -5.98 -15.64
C SER A 139 -3.47 -5.54 -14.94
N SER A 140 -3.11 -4.26 -15.10
CA SER A 140 -2.02 -3.63 -14.33
C SER A 140 -2.43 -3.29 -12.89
N ASP A 141 -3.65 -3.61 -12.48
CA ASP A 141 -4.11 -3.43 -11.10
C ASP A 141 -3.52 -4.54 -10.22
N PRO A 142 -2.93 -4.21 -9.08
CA PRO A 142 -2.30 -5.17 -8.20
C PRO A 142 -3.29 -5.93 -7.30
N GLU A 143 -4.59 -5.78 -7.49
CA GLU A 143 -5.63 -6.38 -6.66
C GLU A 143 -6.04 -7.77 -7.14
N PHE A 144 -5.97 -8.74 -6.25
CA PHE A 144 -6.52 -10.08 -6.41
C PHE A 144 -7.63 -10.28 -5.40
N ILE A 145 -8.89 -10.28 -5.86
CA ILE A 145 -10.08 -10.33 -5.00
C ILE A 145 -10.58 -11.75 -4.92
N PHE A 146 -10.46 -12.37 -3.77
CA PHE A 146 -11.00 -13.70 -3.48
C PHE A 146 -12.35 -13.57 -2.78
N GLU A 147 -13.38 -14.03 -3.44
CA GLU A 147 -14.75 -14.04 -2.91
C GLU A 147 -15.16 -15.47 -2.52
N ASP A 148 -16.26 -15.57 -1.80
CA ASP A 148 -16.88 -16.85 -1.41
C ASP A 148 -15.96 -17.83 -0.65
N ILE A 149 -15.01 -17.30 0.12
CA ILE A 149 -14.14 -18.09 0.98
C ILE A 149 -14.98 -18.78 2.07
N PRO A 150 -14.97 -20.10 2.17
CA PRO A 150 -15.77 -20.82 3.16
C PRO A 150 -15.20 -20.66 4.57
N VAL A 151 -16.08 -20.45 5.55
CA VAL A 151 -15.72 -20.34 6.96
C VAL A 151 -16.52 -21.35 7.75
N ALA A 152 -15.93 -22.52 8.00
CA ALA A 152 -16.57 -23.56 8.82
C ALA A 152 -16.53 -23.21 10.31
N LYS A 153 -15.43 -22.64 10.79
CA LYS A 153 -15.19 -22.25 12.19
C LYS A 153 -14.12 -21.17 12.30
N LEU A 154 -14.01 -20.56 13.47
CA LEU A 154 -12.88 -19.71 13.85
C LEU A 154 -12.01 -20.44 14.90
N PRO A 155 -10.68 -20.25 14.90
CA PRO A 155 -9.93 -19.44 13.94
C PRO A 155 -9.94 -20.03 12.53
N LEU A 156 -9.93 -19.16 11.52
CA LEU A 156 -9.79 -19.52 10.10
C LEU A 156 -8.32 -19.34 9.71
N HIS A 157 -7.74 -20.37 9.11
CA HIS A 157 -6.36 -20.34 8.62
C HIS A 157 -6.33 -20.14 7.10
N LEU A 158 -5.73 -19.04 6.67
CA LEU A 158 -5.52 -18.70 5.27
C LEU A 158 -4.03 -18.68 4.96
N ALA A 159 -3.65 -19.15 3.78
CA ALA A 159 -2.31 -18.96 3.25
C ALA A 159 -2.39 -18.50 1.80
N ALA A 160 -1.49 -17.60 1.41
CA ALA A 160 -1.39 -17.18 0.03
C ALA A 160 0.04 -17.32 -0.49
N GLU A 161 0.16 -17.66 -1.78
CA GLU A 161 1.43 -17.84 -2.48
C GLU A 161 1.42 -17.05 -3.80
N ALA A 162 2.55 -16.40 -4.11
CA ALA A 162 2.74 -15.71 -5.37
C ALA A 162 4.23 -15.69 -5.75
N GLY A 163 4.60 -16.34 -6.84
CA GLY A 163 6.00 -16.53 -7.20
C GLY A 163 6.74 -17.31 -6.12
N ASN A 164 7.75 -16.70 -5.53
CA ASN A 164 8.54 -17.24 -4.41
C ASN A 164 8.10 -16.71 -3.03
N LEU A 165 7.01 -15.95 -3.00
CA LEU A 165 6.48 -15.39 -1.76
C LEU A 165 5.38 -16.30 -1.20
N SER A 166 5.34 -16.39 0.13
CA SER A 166 4.28 -17.07 0.87
C SER A 166 3.95 -16.29 2.14
N ILE A 167 2.67 -16.24 2.48
CA ILE A 167 2.17 -15.62 3.71
C ILE A 167 1.07 -16.48 4.31
N SER A 168 1.01 -16.53 5.64
CA SER A 168 -0.04 -17.22 6.39
C SER A 168 -0.75 -16.26 7.34
N LEU A 169 -2.05 -16.41 7.47
CA LEU A 169 -2.94 -15.61 8.30
C LEU A 169 -3.76 -16.51 9.20
N THR A 170 -3.96 -16.07 10.43
CA THR A 170 -4.94 -16.68 11.35
C THR A 170 -5.98 -15.63 11.71
N VAL A 171 -7.19 -15.83 11.22
CA VAL A 171 -8.33 -14.94 11.45
C VAL A 171 -9.10 -15.44 12.64
N THR A 172 -9.09 -14.69 13.73
CA THR A 172 -9.77 -15.05 14.99
C THR A 172 -11.11 -14.38 15.14
N LYS A 173 -11.41 -13.36 14.33
CA LYS A 173 -12.65 -12.58 14.35
C LYS A 173 -12.98 -12.09 12.92
N LEU A 174 -14.26 -12.07 12.58
CA LEU A 174 -14.82 -11.57 11.32
C LEU A 174 -15.94 -10.57 11.57
#